data_f7c610dfa4d7847909a4299f4e8100b9
#
_entry.id   f7c610dfa4d7847909a4299f4e8100b9
#
_cell.length_a   1.000
_cell.length_b   1.000
_cell.length_c   1.000
_cell.angle_alpha   90.00
_cell.angle_beta   90.00
_cell.angle_gamma   90.00
#
_symmetry.space_group_name_H-M   'P 1'
#
loop_
_entity.id
_entity.type
_entity.pdbx_description
1 polymer ?
#
loop_
_entity_poly.entity_id
_entity_poly.type
_entity_poly.pdbx_seq_one_letter_code
_entity_poly.pdbx_strand_id
1 'polypeptide(L)'
;MDKAEKFFPPETEKEIADFPGLKRKVWAVSPDGRRGTGFYLFADRESAEKRAEYAKRFYPKTPGLYNVKCDILEAMEASSRITRADLNCPANPGFTPADYEVWFAPKKNSTLMKIKRLLAK
;
A
#
# COMPACT_ATOMS: atom_id res chain seq x y z
N MET A 1 -12.21 3.86 -15.31
CA MET A 1 -11.32 3.95 -14.14
C MET A 1 -10.09 4.81 -14.38
N ASP A 2 -10.21 5.68 -15.33
CA ASP A 2 -9.09 6.53 -15.76
C ASP A 2 -8.57 7.44 -14.65
N LYS A 3 -9.45 7.86 -13.74
CA LYS A 3 -9.05 8.75 -12.65
C LYS A 3 -8.11 8.07 -11.66
N ALA A 4 -8.31 6.78 -11.37
CA ALA A 4 -7.46 6.04 -10.46
C ALA A 4 -6.05 5.86 -11.02
N GLU A 5 -5.93 5.67 -12.32
CA GLU A 5 -4.64 5.50 -12.99
C GLU A 5 -3.80 6.77 -12.95
N LYS A 6 -4.42 7.93 -12.79
CA LYS A 6 -3.71 9.21 -12.73
C LYS A 6 -3.14 9.53 -11.35
N PHE A 7 -3.60 8.84 -10.29
CA PHE A 7 -3.12 9.10 -8.93
C PHE A 7 -1.71 8.60 -8.70
N PHE A 8 -1.37 7.44 -9.27
CA PHE A 8 -0.11 6.80 -8.97
C PHE A 8 0.59 6.40 -10.27
N PRO A 9 1.91 6.66 -10.34
CA PRO A 9 2.70 6.11 -11.45
C PRO A 9 2.75 4.58 -11.35
N PRO A 10 2.94 3.87 -12.49
CA PRO A 10 3.01 2.41 -12.49
C PRO A 10 4.05 1.84 -11.53
N GLU A 11 5.13 2.56 -11.26
CA GLU A 11 6.16 2.14 -10.32
C GLU A 11 5.63 2.01 -8.90
N THR A 12 4.68 2.86 -8.51
CA THR A 12 4.07 2.80 -7.18
C THR A 12 3.27 1.51 -7.01
N GLU A 13 2.53 1.12 -8.03
CA GLU A 13 1.78 -0.13 -7.99
C GLU A 13 2.70 -1.33 -7.84
N LYS A 14 3.81 -1.34 -8.57
CA LYS A 14 4.82 -2.39 -8.48
C LYS A 14 5.47 -2.44 -7.11
N GLU A 15 5.83 -1.30 -6.55
CA GLU A 15 6.43 -1.25 -5.21
C GLU A 15 5.49 -1.84 -4.18
N ILE A 16 4.20 -1.51 -4.26
CA ILE A 16 3.22 -2.04 -3.34
C ILE A 16 3.04 -3.55 -3.54
N ALA A 17 3.02 -4.01 -4.79
CA ALA A 17 2.92 -5.44 -5.08
C ALA A 17 4.06 -6.25 -4.46
N ASP A 18 5.24 -5.63 -4.33
CA ASP A 18 6.43 -6.28 -3.78
C ASP A 18 6.55 -6.12 -2.26
N PHE A 19 5.61 -5.42 -1.62
CA PHE A 19 5.71 -5.19 -0.17
C PHE A 19 5.70 -6.53 0.59
N PRO A 20 6.61 -6.70 1.57
CA PRO A 20 6.73 -7.97 2.31
C PRO A 20 5.41 -8.40 2.94
N GLY A 21 5.11 -9.68 2.82
CA GLY A 21 3.91 -10.28 3.40
C GLY A 21 2.61 -9.98 2.68
N LEU A 22 2.63 -9.15 1.66
CA LEU A 22 1.41 -8.83 0.93
C LEU A 22 0.90 -10.04 0.16
N LYS A 23 -0.40 -10.31 0.30
CA LYS A 23 -1.10 -11.34 -0.47
C LYS A 23 -1.87 -10.72 -1.63
N ARG A 24 -2.65 -9.69 -1.37
CA ARG A 24 -3.37 -8.95 -2.41
C ARG A 24 -3.79 -7.57 -1.93
N LYS A 25 -4.04 -6.69 -2.85
CA LYS A 25 -4.58 -5.36 -2.58
C LYS A 25 -5.70 -5.06 -3.57
N VAL A 26 -6.79 -4.51 -3.06
CA VAL A 26 -7.87 -3.99 -3.89
C VAL A 26 -7.82 -2.47 -3.81
N TRP A 27 -7.79 -1.84 -4.96
CA TRP A 27 -7.78 -0.38 -5.09
C TRP A 27 -9.19 0.09 -5.38
N ALA A 28 -9.61 1.16 -4.74
CA ALA A 28 -10.91 1.75 -5.00
C ALA A 28 -10.83 3.27 -4.95
N VAL A 29 -11.66 3.92 -5.73
CA VAL A 29 -11.68 5.38 -5.80
C VAL A 29 -13.13 5.83 -5.96
N SER A 30 -13.47 6.98 -5.37
CA SER A 30 -14.79 7.56 -5.52
C SER A 30 -15.02 8.04 -6.96
N PRO A 31 -16.32 8.13 -7.41
CA PRO A 31 -16.60 8.58 -8.77
C PRO A 31 -16.02 9.94 -9.13
N ASP A 32 -15.90 10.84 -8.16
CA ASP A 32 -15.31 12.18 -8.39
C ASP A 32 -13.79 12.17 -8.31
N GLY A 33 -13.18 11.03 -7.97
CA GLY A 33 -11.74 10.88 -7.88
C GLY A 33 -11.10 11.57 -6.67
N ARG A 34 -11.89 12.04 -5.72
CA ARG A 34 -11.36 12.77 -4.56
C ARG A 34 -11.00 11.90 -3.37
N ARG A 35 -11.59 10.71 -3.29
CA ARG A 35 -11.32 9.78 -2.20
C ARG A 35 -10.87 8.46 -2.76
N GLY A 36 -9.80 7.93 -2.19
CA GLY A 36 -9.29 6.62 -2.56
C GLY A 36 -9.13 5.75 -1.33
N THR A 37 -9.18 4.45 -1.53
CA THR A 37 -8.91 3.50 -0.47
C THR A 37 -8.20 2.28 -1.02
N GLY A 38 -7.48 1.59 -0.14
CA GLY A 38 -6.87 0.32 -0.46
C GLY A 38 -7.22 -0.70 0.61
N PHE A 39 -7.67 -1.85 0.16
CA PHE A 39 -7.90 -2.98 1.05
C PHE A 39 -6.74 -3.94 0.86
N TYR A 40 -5.91 -4.07 1.89
CA TYR A 40 -4.71 -4.89 1.84
C TYR A 40 -4.94 -6.18 2.61
N LEU A 41 -4.51 -7.29 2.04
CA LEU A 41 -4.48 -8.57 2.74
C LEU A 41 -3.03 -8.99 2.91
N PHE A 42 -2.63 -9.22 4.16
CA PHE A 42 -1.27 -9.64 4.50
C PHE A 42 -1.27 -11.04 5.10
N ALA A 43 -0.16 -11.74 4.96
CA ALA A 43 0.00 -13.08 5.51
C ALA A 43 0.11 -13.08 7.03
N ASP A 44 0.58 -11.97 7.62
CA ASP A 44 0.79 -11.88 9.06
C ASP A 44 0.59 -10.45 9.55
N ARG A 45 0.38 -10.33 10.85
CA ARG A 45 0.11 -9.04 11.49
C ARG A 45 1.32 -8.10 11.41
N GLU A 46 2.52 -8.64 11.55
CA GLU A 46 3.74 -7.82 11.50
C GLU A 46 3.86 -7.07 10.18
N SER A 47 3.61 -7.76 9.07
CA SER A 47 3.67 -7.13 7.74
C SER A 47 2.60 -6.05 7.59
N ALA A 48 1.39 -6.30 8.10
CA ALA A 48 0.32 -5.31 8.09
C ALA A 48 0.71 -4.07 8.91
N GLU A 49 1.29 -4.27 10.09
CA GLU A 49 1.74 -3.16 10.94
C GLU A 49 2.86 -2.36 10.27
N LYS A 50 3.78 -3.03 9.60
CA LYS A 50 4.85 -2.36 8.85
C LYS A 50 4.29 -1.53 7.70
N ARG A 51 3.27 -2.01 7.02
CA ARG A 51 2.62 -1.24 5.96
C ARG A 51 1.90 -0.01 6.52
N ALA A 52 1.22 -0.15 7.66
CA ALA A 52 0.57 0.99 8.31
C ALA A 52 1.61 2.02 8.75
N GLU A 53 2.74 1.58 9.29
CA GLU A 53 3.85 2.47 9.64
C GLU A 53 4.38 3.21 8.41
N TYR A 54 4.57 2.50 7.31
CA TYR A 54 4.99 3.09 6.05
C TYR A 54 4.03 4.19 5.59
N ALA A 55 2.74 3.90 5.63
CA ALA A 55 1.72 4.86 5.20
C ALA A 55 1.75 6.11 6.09
N LYS A 56 1.85 5.95 7.40
CA LYS A 56 1.91 7.07 8.33
C LYS A 56 3.15 7.93 8.12
N ARG A 57 4.24 7.31 7.73
CA ARG A 57 5.53 8.00 7.57
C ARG A 57 5.63 8.74 6.23
N PHE A 58 5.17 8.13 5.17
CA PHE A 58 5.42 8.65 3.81
C PHE A 58 4.23 9.31 3.14
N TYR A 59 3.01 8.88 3.42
CA TYR A 59 1.83 9.45 2.76
C TYR A 59 1.61 10.93 3.08
N PRO A 60 1.85 11.42 4.32
CA PRO A 60 1.73 12.85 4.59
C PRO A 60 2.69 13.70 3.77
N LYS A 61 3.78 13.10 3.29
CA LYS A 61 4.78 13.78 2.45
C LYS A 61 4.51 13.62 0.97
N THR A 62 3.48 12.85 0.59
CA THR A 62 3.16 12.60 -0.80
C THR A 62 2.19 13.67 -1.30
N PRO A 63 2.58 14.44 -2.35
CA PRO A 63 1.71 15.49 -2.87
C PRO A 63 0.37 14.93 -3.33
N GLY A 64 -0.69 15.65 -3.01
CA GLY A 64 -2.05 15.25 -3.38
C GLY A 64 -2.72 14.26 -2.45
N LEU A 65 -1.99 13.75 -1.45
CA LEU A 65 -2.56 12.85 -0.44
C LEU A 65 -2.66 13.57 0.90
N TYR A 66 -3.85 13.60 1.46
CA TYR A 66 -4.10 14.18 2.78
C TYR A 66 -5.28 13.48 3.44
N ASN A 67 -5.41 13.64 4.74
CA ASN A 67 -6.42 12.96 5.56
C ASN A 67 -6.32 11.43 5.45
N VAL A 68 -5.09 10.91 5.41
CA VAL A 68 -4.86 9.48 5.28
C VAL A 68 -5.08 8.80 6.63
N LYS A 69 -5.87 7.71 6.60
CA LYS A 69 -6.13 6.88 7.78
C LYS A 69 -5.81 5.43 7.45
N CYS A 70 -5.28 4.71 8.43
CA CYS A 70 -4.98 3.29 8.29
C CYS A 70 -5.53 2.54 9.50
N ASP A 71 -6.29 1.49 9.25
CA ASP A 71 -6.81 0.61 10.28
C ASP A 71 -6.36 -0.82 9.98
N ILE A 72 -5.98 -1.55 11.03
CA ILE A 72 -5.61 -2.95 10.91
C ILE A 72 -6.73 -3.78 11.53
N LEU A 73 -7.26 -4.69 10.73
CA LEU A 73 -8.35 -5.56 11.13
C LEU A 73 -7.94 -7.00 10.91
N GLU A 74 -8.53 -7.90 11.67
CA GLU A 74 -8.31 -9.31 11.46
C GLU A 74 -9.35 -9.86 10.50
N ALA A 75 -8.91 -10.56 9.47
CA ALA A 75 -9.83 -11.11 8.49
C ALA A 75 -10.63 -12.26 9.10
N MET A 76 -11.94 -12.23 8.89
CA MET A 76 -12.83 -13.30 9.31
C MET A 76 -12.82 -14.38 8.24
N GLU A 77 -11.93 -15.36 8.40
CA GLU A 77 -11.64 -16.33 7.35
C GLU A 77 -12.84 -17.19 6.96
N ALA A 78 -13.55 -17.73 7.94
CA ALA A 78 -14.70 -18.58 7.66
C ALA A 78 -15.83 -17.83 6.95
N SER A 79 -16.17 -16.64 7.44
CA SER A 79 -17.22 -15.83 6.83
C SER A 79 -16.82 -15.36 5.44
N SER A 80 -15.56 -15.00 5.26
CA SER A 80 -15.05 -14.55 3.98
C SER A 80 -15.12 -15.67 2.93
N ARG A 81 -14.84 -16.89 3.33
CA ARG A 81 -14.93 -18.04 2.44
C ARG A 81 -16.35 -18.27 1.94
N ILE A 82 -17.34 -18.09 2.82
CA ILE A 82 -18.75 -18.24 2.44
C ILE A 82 -19.13 -17.24 1.34
N THR A 83 -18.59 -16.04 1.41
CA THR A 83 -18.84 -15.01 0.40
C THR A 83 -17.83 -15.04 -0.75
N ARG A 84 -17.07 -16.10 -0.86
CA ARG A 84 -16.15 -16.39 -1.97
C ARG A 84 -14.94 -15.45 -2.03
N ALA A 85 -14.52 -14.90 -0.89
CA ALA A 85 -13.27 -14.16 -0.80
C ALA A 85 -12.12 -15.15 -0.53
N ASP A 86 -11.23 -15.31 -1.51
CA ASP A 86 -10.10 -16.22 -1.37
C ASP A 86 -8.97 -15.58 -0.56
N LEU A 87 -8.81 -16.04 0.67
CA LEU A 87 -7.73 -15.58 1.55
C LEU A 87 -6.48 -16.47 1.47
N ASN A 88 -6.56 -17.59 0.75
CA ASN A 88 -5.46 -18.54 0.63
C ASN A 88 -4.62 -18.33 -0.63
N CYS A 89 -4.43 -17.09 -1.03
CA CYS A 89 -3.56 -16.76 -2.15
C CYS A 89 -2.10 -16.68 -1.67
N PRO A 90 -1.13 -16.81 -2.60
CA PRO A 90 0.29 -16.68 -2.24
C PRO A 90 0.60 -15.31 -1.67
N ALA A 91 1.59 -15.27 -0.77
CA ALA A 91 2.07 -14.04 -0.15
C ALA A 91 3.53 -13.82 -0.52
N ASN A 92 3.96 -12.56 -0.55
CA ASN A 92 5.38 -12.25 -0.58
C ASN A 92 6.04 -12.72 0.71
N PRO A 93 7.36 -12.97 0.72
CA PRO A 93 8.06 -13.28 1.97
C PRO A 93 7.78 -12.23 3.05
N GLY A 94 7.76 -12.64 4.30
CA GLY A 94 7.48 -11.76 5.42
C GLY A 94 8.51 -10.65 5.59
N PHE A 95 8.15 -9.63 6.34
CA PHE A 95 9.02 -8.48 6.58
C PHE A 95 10.22 -8.89 7.44
N THR A 96 11.43 -8.52 6.99
CA THR A 96 12.68 -8.82 7.70
C THR A 96 13.36 -7.51 8.12
N PRO A 97 14.35 -7.57 9.03
CA PRO A 97 15.12 -6.35 9.37
C PRO A 97 15.78 -5.68 8.16
N ALA A 98 16.20 -6.48 7.17
CA ALA A 98 16.78 -5.93 5.94
C ALA A 98 15.74 -5.13 5.14
N ASP A 99 14.50 -5.53 5.18
CA ASP A 99 13.42 -4.81 4.50
C ASP A 99 13.19 -3.43 5.09
N TYR A 100 13.48 -3.24 6.38
CA TYR A 100 13.34 -1.93 7.01
C TYR A 100 14.20 -0.90 6.30
N GLU A 101 15.44 -1.24 5.98
CA GLU A 101 16.33 -0.33 5.26
C GLU A 101 15.83 -0.06 3.84
N VAL A 102 15.28 -1.09 3.20
CA VAL A 102 14.76 -0.95 1.82
C VAL A 102 13.56 -0.02 1.78
N TRP A 103 12.61 -0.18 2.71
CA TRP A 103 11.32 0.51 2.63
C TRP A 103 11.26 1.82 3.43
N PHE A 104 12.03 1.95 4.51
CA PHE A 104 11.95 3.10 5.41
C PHE A 104 13.12 4.05 5.33
N ALA A 105 14.25 3.64 4.76
CA ALA A 105 15.38 4.55 4.59
C ALA A 105 15.14 5.52 3.43
N PRO A 106 15.68 6.75 3.52
CA PRO A 106 15.60 7.69 2.40
C PRO A 106 16.31 7.13 1.17
N LYS A 107 15.62 7.11 0.04
CA LYS A 107 16.19 6.64 -1.22
C LYS A 107 16.00 7.68 -2.31
N LYS A 108 17.09 7.99 -3.00
CA LYS A 108 17.06 8.97 -4.10
C LYS A 108 16.20 8.50 -5.27
N ASN A 109 16.07 7.19 -5.46
CA ASN A 109 15.35 6.61 -6.60
C ASN A 109 13.98 6.04 -6.24
N SER A 110 13.46 6.31 -5.04
CA SER A 110 12.11 5.88 -4.70
C SER A 110 11.08 6.70 -5.47
N THR A 111 9.90 6.12 -5.68
CA THR A 111 8.80 6.82 -6.36
C THR A 111 8.48 8.13 -5.67
N LEU A 112 8.45 8.13 -4.34
CA LEU A 112 8.19 9.33 -3.55
C LEU A 112 9.23 10.42 -3.84
N MET A 113 10.50 10.07 -3.88
CA MET A 113 11.57 11.03 -4.16
C MET A 113 11.51 11.56 -5.58
N LYS A 114 11.16 10.71 -6.55
CA LYS A 114 10.98 11.14 -7.93
C LYS A 114 9.85 12.15 -8.07
N ILE A 115 8.73 11.91 -7.40
CA ILE A 115 7.59 12.83 -7.40
C ILE A 115 8.01 14.18 -6.82
N LYS A 116 8.70 14.18 -5.69
CA LYS A 116 9.19 15.41 -5.06
C LYS A 116 10.12 16.20 -5.99
N ARG A 117 11.01 15.52 -6.69
CA ARG A 117 11.92 16.19 -7.63
C ARG A 117 11.17 16.86 -8.78
N LEU A 118 10.16 16.18 -9.32
CA LEU A 118 9.35 16.74 -10.39
C LEU A 118 8.60 17.98 -9.95
N LEU A 119 8.08 17.98 -8.73
CA LEU A 119 7.33 19.10 -8.19
C LEU A 119 8.23 20.26 -7.75
N ALA A 120 9.48 19.97 -7.40
CA ALA A 120 10.44 21.01 -6.98
C ALA A 120 10.98 21.81 -8.16
N LYS A 121 10.79 21.32 -9.38
CA LYS A 121 11.20 22.03 -10.59
C LYS A 121 10.13 23.02 -11.02
#